data_2610dd5096c95f8ee1100bee4d25320e
#
_entry.id   2610dd5096c95f8ee1100bee4d25320e
#
_cell.length_a   1.000
_cell.length_b   1.000
_cell.length_c   1.000
_cell.angle_alpha   90.00
_cell.angle_beta   90.00
_cell.angle_gamma   90.00
#
_symmetry.space_group_name_H-M   'P 1'
#
loop_
_entity.id
_entity.type
_entity.pdbx_description
1 polymer ?
#
loop_
_entity_poly.entity_id
_entity_poly.type
_entity_poly.pdbx_seq_one_letter_code
_entity_poly.pdbx_strand_id
1 'polypeptide(L)'
;MRRVLAVAAMTLALAACKADQTALENLGAAQSFLAENARKPGVKTLPSGVQYEVVRAGPEGGRKPTARSLVKVHYEGRLISGEVFDSSYERGAPAVMRLDRLIPAWVEALQQMRPGDEWTLYVPPEQGYGEEGAGQIPPGAPLIFRIELIDVLPAPGRIQQG
;
A
#
# COMPACT_ATOMS: atom_id res chain seq x y z
N MET A 1 2.23 -46.78 12.30
CA MET A 1 2.58 -45.67 11.35
C MET A 1 1.38 -44.98 10.70
N ARG A 2 0.16 -45.49 10.71
CA ARG A 2 -1.02 -44.86 10.07
C ARG A 2 -1.68 -43.71 10.85
N ARG A 3 -1.42 -43.55 12.14
CA ARG A 3 -2.07 -42.54 13.01
C ARG A 3 -1.38 -41.15 13.00
N VAL A 4 -0.11 -41.07 12.63
CA VAL A 4 0.65 -39.82 12.62
C VAL A 4 0.33 -38.96 11.36
N LEU A 5 0.04 -39.62 10.25
CA LEU A 5 -0.33 -38.94 8.99
C LEU A 5 -1.73 -38.27 9.02
N ALA A 6 -2.66 -38.82 9.80
CA ALA A 6 -4.01 -38.26 9.91
C ALA A 6 -4.06 -36.96 10.74
N VAL A 7 -3.18 -36.82 11.75
CA VAL A 7 -3.13 -35.63 12.59
C VAL A 7 -2.49 -34.44 11.85
N ALA A 8 -1.47 -34.70 11.02
CA ALA A 8 -0.83 -33.65 10.22
C ALA A 8 -1.75 -33.09 9.13
N ALA A 9 -2.57 -33.94 8.50
CA ALA A 9 -3.54 -33.49 7.48
C ALA A 9 -4.70 -32.67 8.09
N MET A 10 -5.11 -32.99 9.30
CA MET A 10 -6.20 -32.28 9.99
C MET A 10 -5.77 -30.91 10.50
N THR A 11 -4.50 -30.74 10.91
CA THR A 11 -3.97 -29.44 11.33
C THR A 11 -3.76 -28.50 10.17
N LEU A 12 -3.38 -28.99 8.99
CA LEU A 12 -3.24 -28.17 7.78
C LEU A 12 -4.58 -27.64 7.27
N ALA A 13 -5.62 -28.48 7.30
CA ALA A 13 -6.97 -28.10 6.91
C ALA A 13 -7.59 -27.01 7.82
N LEU A 14 -7.35 -27.10 9.13
CA LEU A 14 -7.82 -26.10 10.08
C LEU A 14 -7.10 -24.74 9.93
N ALA A 15 -5.83 -24.73 9.57
CA ALA A 15 -5.08 -23.51 9.32
C ALA A 15 -5.54 -22.80 8.02
N ALA A 16 -5.82 -23.57 6.97
CA ALA A 16 -6.34 -23.01 5.72
C ALA A 16 -7.74 -22.39 5.93
N CYS A 17 -8.66 -23.08 6.62
CA CYS A 17 -9.98 -22.54 6.93
C CYS A 17 -9.92 -21.25 7.76
N LYS A 18 -8.95 -21.12 8.68
CA LYS A 18 -8.78 -19.87 9.45
C LYS A 18 -8.28 -18.72 8.59
N ALA A 19 -7.34 -18.97 7.68
CA ALA A 19 -6.83 -17.95 6.77
C ALA A 19 -7.92 -17.43 5.85
N ASP A 20 -8.74 -18.31 5.27
CA ASP A 20 -9.88 -17.95 4.42
C ASP A 20 -10.93 -17.14 5.20
N GLN A 21 -11.22 -17.52 6.43
CA GLN A 21 -12.17 -16.79 7.27
C GLN A 21 -11.64 -15.39 7.63
N THR A 22 -10.35 -15.27 7.97
CA THR A 22 -9.72 -13.97 8.24
C THR A 22 -9.75 -13.07 7.01
N ALA A 23 -9.50 -13.62 5.82
CA ALA A 23 -9.59 -12.88 4.57
C ALA A 23 -11.01 -12.32 4.33
N LEU A 24 -12.04 -13.15 4.52
CA LEU A 24 -13.43 -12.74 4.36
C LEU A 24 -13.85 -11.64 5.36
N GLU A 25 -13.45 -11.76 6.61
CA GLU A 25 -13.71 -10.76 7.65
C GLU A 25 -13.03 -9.43 7.32
N ASN A 26 -11.76 -9.48 6.88
CA ASN A 26 -11.02 -8.29 6.48
C ASN A 26 -11.57 -7.63 5.22
N LEU A 27 -12.02 -8.41 4.23
CA LEU A 27 -12.69 -7.88 3.03
C LEU A 27 -13.99 -7.14 3.39
N GLY A 28 -14.79 -7.70 4.30
CA GLY A 28 -15.99 -7.02 4.81
C GLY A 28 -15.66 -5.73 5.57
N ALA A 29 -14.63 -5.76 6.40
CA ALA A 29 -14.13 -4.59 7.11
C ALA A 29 -13.59 -3.53 6.13
N ALA A 30 -12.88 -3.94 5.07
CA ALA A 30 -12.37 -3.06 4.03
C ALA A 30 -13.51 -2.31 3.31
N GLN A 31 -14.56 -3.03 2.90
CA GLN A 31 -15.72 -2.44 2.24
C GLN A 31 -16.40 -1.39 3.12
N SER A 32 -16.65 -1.72 4.38
CA SER A 32 -17.27 -0.81 5.34
C SER A 32 -16.41 0.43 5.60
N PHE A 33 -15.11 0.22 5.85
CA PHE A 33 -14.14 1.29 6.08
C PHE A 33 -14.05 2.25 4.90
N LEU A 34 -13.89 1.75 3.68
CA LEU A 34 -13.77 2.56 2.47
C LEU A 34 -15.07 3.30 2.14
N ALA A 35 -16.24 2.66 2.36
CA ALA A 35 -17.54 3.30 2.16
C ALA A 35 -17.76 4.48 3.12
N GLU A 36 -17.36 4.35 4.37
CA GLU A 36 -17.42 5.43 5.35
C GLU A 36 -16.37 6.52 5.04
N ASN A 37 -15.15 6.12 4.68
CA ASN A 37 -14.06 7.04 4.41
C ASN A 37 -14.35 7.93 3.19
N ALA A 38 -14.98 7.40 2.14
CA ALA A 38 -15.38 8.15 0.95
C ALA A 38 -16.33 9.33 1.24
N ARG A 39 -17.03 9.30 2.39
CA ARG A 39 -17.96 10.37 2.80
C ARG A 39 -17.26 11.51 3.54
N LYS A 40 -16.00 11.33 3.91
CA LYS A 40 -15.25 12.35 4.66
C LYS A 40 -14.88 13.52 3.75
N PRO A 41 -15.00 14.76 4.22
CA PRO A 41 -14.53 15.93 3.50
C PRO A 41 -13.04 15.80 3.13
N GLY A 42 -12.68 16.15 1.90
CA GLY A 42 -11.28 16.11 1.43
C GLY A 42 -10.83 14.76 0.87
N VAL A 43 -11.53 13.68 1.15
CA VAL A 43 -11.24 12.36 0.56
C VAL A 43 -11.71 12.31 -0.89
N LYS A 44 -10.83 11.86 -1.76
CA LYS A 44 -11.06 11.64 -3.19
C LYS A 44 -10.80 10.19 -3.54
N THR A 45 -11.35 9.73 -4.66
CA THR A 45 -11.19 8.33 -5.12
C THR A 45 -10.56 8.31 -6.50
N LEU A 46 -9.52 7.49 -6.66
CA LEU A 46 -8.88 7.20 -7.94
C LEU A 46 -9.69 6.15 -8.72
N PRO A 47 -9.49 6.01 -10.04
CA PRO A 47 -10.21 5.04 -10.86
C PRO A 47 -10.12 3.59 -10.38
N SER A 48 -9.03 3.21 -9.73
CA SER A 48 -8.82 1.87 -9.13
C SER A 48 -9.62 1.61 -7.86
N GLY A 49 -10.27 2.63 -7.28
CA GLY A 49 -10.91 2.55 -5.98
C GLY A 49 -10.01 2.95 -4.80
N VAL A 50 -8.73 3.19 -5.03
CA VAL A 50 -7.84 3.78 -4.02
C VAL A 50 -8.36 5.17 -3.64
N GLN A 51 -8.51 5.42 -2.34
CA GLN A 51 -8.91 6.74 -1.86
C GLN A 51 -7.68 7.50 -1.36
N TYR A 52 -7.72 8.80 -1.44
CA TYR A 52 -6.64 9.64 -0.96
C TYR A 52 -7.11 10.97 -0.39
N GLU A 53 -6.31 11.52 0.49
CA GLU A 53 -6.44 12.85 1.04
C GLU A 53 -5.11 13.59 0.88
N VAL A 54 -5.15 14.81 0.37
CA VAL A 54 -3.96 15.68 0.25
C VAL A 54 -3.73 16.36 1.59
N VAL A 55 -2.71 15.92 2.32
CA VAL A 55 -2.31 16.50 3.60
C VAL A 55 -1.53 17.80 3.37
N ARG A 56 -0.63 17.79 2.39
CA ARG A 56 0.14 18.96 1.97
C ARG A 56 0.37 18.89 0.46
N ALA A 57 0.14 20.01 -0.22
CA ALA A 57 0.49 20.17 -1.62
C ALA A 57 1.91 20.75 -1.75
N GLY A 58 2.72 20.11 -2.58
CA GLY A 58 4.04 20.61 -2.95
C GLY A 58 3.95 21.79 -3.94
N PRO A 59 5.09 22.39 -4.32
CA PRO A 59 5.14 23.49 -5.25
C PRO A 59 4.52 23.14 -6.61
N GLU A 60 3.84 24.11 -7.23
CA GLU A 60 3.35 23.96 -8.59
C GLU A 60 4.51 23.79 -9.59
N GLY A 61 4.28 23.01 -10.65
CA GLY A 61 5.29 22.79 -11.70
C GLY A 61 6.29 21.67 -11.42
N GLY A 62 6.26 21.03 -10.24
CA GLY A 62 7.08 19.86 -9.94
C GLY A 62 6.80 18.69 -10.91
N ARG A 63 7.87 18.01 -11.36
CA ARG A 63 7.75 16.86 -12.27
C ARG A 63 7.09 15.68 -11.57
N LYS A 64 5.98 15.21 -12.11
CA LYS A 64 5.33 13.98 -11.64
C LYS A 64 6.13 12.74 -12.04
N PRO A 65 6.17 11.68 -11.21
CA PRO A 65 6.76 10.42 -11.60
C PRO A 65 6.03 9.77 -12.77
N THR A 66 6.77 8.99 -13.54
CA THR A 66 6.22 7.97 -14.44
C THR A 66 6.35 6.61 -13.78
N ALA A 67 5.66 5.59 -14.31
CA ALA A 67 5.74 4.23 -13.77
C ALA A 67 7.18 3.67 -13.65
N ARG A 68 8.12 4.14 -14.49
CA ARG A 68 9.52 3.70 -14.48
C ARG A 68 10.45 4.58 -13.65
N SER A 69 9.96 5.63 -13.05
CA SER A 69 10.77 6.53 -12.22
C SER A 69 11.25 5.85 -10.96
N LEU A 70 12.41 6.30 -10.46
CA LEU A 70 12.77 6.13 -9.07
C LEU A 70 12.10 7.25 -8.27
N VAL A 71 11.45 6.88 -7.18
CA VAL A 71 10.85 7.83 -6.26
C VAL A 71 11.59 7.80 -4.93
N LYS A 72 11.89 8.98 -4.38
CA LYS A 72 12.43 9.14 -3.03
C LYS A 72 11.28 9.59 -2.13
N VAL A 73 10.93 8.77 -1.15
CA VAL A 73 9.76 8.99 -0.31
C VAL A 73 10.07 8.77 1.17
N HIS A 74 9.40 9.53 2.03
CA HIS A 74 9.10 9.09 3.38
C HIS A 74 7.70 8.49 3.40
N TYR A 75 7.51 7.42 4.17
CA TYR A 75 6.21 6.78 4.30
C TYR A 75 6.04 6.04 5.63
N GLU A 76 4.80 5.85 5.99
CA GLU A 76 4.36 4.96 7.05
C GLU A 76 3.15 4.17 6.54
N GLY A 77 3.23 2.84 6.66
CA GLY A 77 2.13 1.92 6.36
C GLY A 77 1.55 1.34 7.63
N ARG A 78 0.22 1.37 7.75
CA ARG A 78 -0.50 0.83 8.91
C ARG A 78 -1.79 0.13 8.50
N LEU A 79 -2.21 -0.78 9.35
CA LEU A 79 -3.53 -1.41 9.28
C LEU A 79 -4.61 -0.42 9.73
N ILE A 80 -5.88 -0.72 9.44
CA ILE A 80 -7.01 0.09 9.94
C ILE A 80 -7.16 0.03 11.47
N SER A 81 -6.55 -0.95 12.12
CA SER A 81 -6.40 -1.03 13.58
C SER A 81 -5.48 0.05 14.16
N GLY A 82 -4.67 0.68 13.31
CA GLY A 82 -3.61 1.63 13.70
C GLY A 82 -2.23 0.99 13.86
N GLU A 83 -2.11 -0.33 13.79
CA GLU A 83 -0.83 -1.04 13.86
C GLU A 83 0.05 -0.68 12.67
N VAL A 84 1.26 -0.16 12.94
CA VAL A 84 2.26 0.17 11.93
C VAL A 84 3.02 -1.08 11.55
N PHE A 85 3.05 -1.42 10.27
CA PHE A 85 3.78 -2.58 9.75
C PHE A 85 5.07 -2.21 9.04
N ASP A 86 5.20 -0.97 8.57
CA ASP A 86 6.42 -0.47 7.93
C ASP A 86 6.49 1.06 7.98
N SER A 87 7.66 1.61 8.31
CA SER A 87 7.88 3.05 8.42
C SER A 87 9.32 3.44 8.07
N SER A 88 9.48 4.31 7.07
CA SER A 88 10.77 4.92 6.75
C SER A 88 11.17 5.96 7.80
N TYR A 89 10.22 6.53 8.52
CA TYR A 89 10.50 7.46 9.62
C TYR A 89 11.17 6.74 10.79
N GLU A 90 10.71 5.54 11.15
CA GLU A 90 11.34 4.70 12.19
C GLU A 90 12.76 4.28 11.80
N ARG A 91 13.01 4.07 10.50
CA ARG A 91 14.37 3.78 10.00
C ARG A 91 15.27 5.01 9.93
N GLY A 92 14.72 6.21 10.12
CA GLY A 92 15.47 7.48 10.13
C GLY A 92 15.97 7.93 8.76
N ALA A 93 15.51 7.32 7.65
CA ALA A 93 15.94 7.66 6.30
C ALA A 93 14.83 7.43 5.27
N PRO A 94 14.69 8.30 4.25
CA PRO A 94 13.78 8.09 3.16
C PRO A 94 14.18 6.88 2.31
N ALA A 95 13.20 6.22 1.72
CA ALA A 95 13.40 5.10 0.82
C ALA A 95 13.49 5.59 -0.64
N VAL A 96 14.36 4.95 -1.43
CA VAL A 96 14.43 5.15 -2.89
C VAL A 96 13.98 3.86 -3.55
N MET A 97 12.91 3.91 -4.31
CA MET A 97 12.27 2.73 -4.87
C MET A 97 11.87 2.95 -6.33
N ARG A 98 11.90 1.88 -7.12
CA ARG A 98 11.31 1.90 -8.47
C ARG A 98 9.80 1.80 -8.36
N LEU A 99 9.10 2.74 -8.98
CA LEU A 99 7.65 2.83 -8.88
C LEU A 99 6.95 1.60 -9.48
N ASP A 100 7.43 1.08 -10.61
CA ASP A 100 6.87 -0.10 -11.28
C ASP A 100 7.00 -1.44 -10.52
N ARG A 101 7.65 -1.43 -9.35
CA ARG A 101 7.82 -2.60 -8.48
C ARG A 101 7.03 -2.53 -7.19
N LEU A 102 6.23 -1.49 -7.03
CA LEU A 102 5.43 -1.26 -5.84
C LEU A 102 4.00 -1.78 -6.03
N ILE A 103 3.22 -1.81 -4.95
CA ILE A 103 1.81 -2.19 -5.02
C ILE A 103 1.03 -1.27 -5.97
N PRO A 104 -0.03 -1.77 -6.63
CA PRO A 104 -0.80 -1.01 -7.61
C PRO A 104 -1.26 0.37 -7.11
N ALA A 105 -1.70 0.46 -5.86
CA ALA A 105 -2.10 1.72 -5.24
C ALA A 105 -1.01 2.80 -5.30
N TRP A 106 0.24 2.43 -5.03
CA TRP A 106 1.36 3.37 -5.08
C TRP A 106 1.72 3.76 -6.51
N VAL A 107 1.66 2.80 -7.44
CA VAL A 107 1.92 3.08 -8.87
C VAL A 107 0.95 4.10 -9.41
N GLU A 108 -0.33 3.99 -9.07
CA GLU A 108 -1.35 4.95 -9.53
C GLU A 108 -1.24 6.30 -8.81
N ALA A 109 -1.19 6.30 -7.47
CA ALA A 109 -1.24 7.54 -6.69
C ALA A 109 0.01 8.40 -6.88
N LEU A 110 1.22 7.83 -6.84
CA LEU A 110 2.47 8.59 -6.95
C LEU A 110 2.61 9.27 -8.32
N GLN A 111 2.03 8.72 -9.38
CA GLN A 111 2.00 9.38 -10.70
C GLN A 111 1.12 10.64 -10.71
N GLN A 112 0.27 10.84 -9.71
CA GLN A 112 -0.50 12.07 -9.53
C GLN A 112 0.19 13.08 -8.61
N MET A 113 1.13 12.64 -7.79
CA MET A 113 1.87 13.47 -6.84
C MET A 113 3.03 14.23 -7.49
N ARG A 114 3.45 15.31 -6.83
CA ARG A 114 4.67 16.08 -7.15
C ARG A 114 5.61 16.08 -5.97
N PRO A 115 6.92 16.27 -6.17
CA PRO A 115 7.84 16.50 -5.07
C PRO A 115 7.33 17.60 -4.11
N GLY A 116 7.32 17.30 -2.82
CA GLY A 116 6.76 18.14 -1.77
C GLY A 116 5.32 17.81 -1.38
N ASP A 117 4.59 17.01 -2.19
CA ASP A 117 3.28 16.52 -1.80
C ASP A 117 3.39 15.50 -0.66
N GLU A 118 2.42 15.57 0.24
CA GLU A 118 2.18 14.57 1.26
C GLU A 118 0.71 14.16 1.20
N TRP A 119 0.48 12.88 0.96
CA TRP A 119 -0.85 12.30 0.86
C TRP A 119 -1.06 11.18 1.86
N THR A 120 -2.29 11.01 2.30
CA THR A 120 -2.75 9.77 2.94
C THR A 120 -3.52 8.96 1.91
N LEU A 121 -3.11 7.70 1.71
CA LEU A 121 -3.80 6.74 0.85
C LEU A 121 -4.57 5.75 1.71
N TYR A 122 -5.77 5.41 1.27
CA TYR A 122 -6.61 4.35 1.83
C TYR A 122 -6.78 3.30 0.75
N VAL A 123 -6.16 2.16 0.95
CA VAL A 123 -5.91 1.16 -0.09
C VAL A 123 -6.82 -0.04 0.09
N PRO A 124 -7.71 -0.33 -0.86
CA PRO A 124 -8.46 -1.57 -0.85
C PRO A 124 -7.52 -2.78 -1.05
N PRO A 125 -7.85 -3.95 -0.51
CA PRO A 125 -6.97 -5.11 -0.52
C PRO A 125 -6.42 -5.47 -1.90
N GLU A 126 -7.24 -5.42 -2.94
CA GLU A 126 -6.89 -5.74 -4.34
C GLU A 126 -5.86 -4.77 -4.96
N GLN A 127 -5.69 -3.58 -4.38
CA GLN A 127 -4.68 -2.61 -4.78
C GLN A 127 -3.46 -2.62 -3.85
N GLY A 128 -3.47 -3.47 -2.84
CA GLY A 128 -2.41 -3.70 -1.87
C GLY A 128 -1.81 -5.10 -2.00
N TYR A 129 -1.98 -5.90 -0.95
CA TYR A 129 -1.41 -7.26 -0.86
C TYR A 129 -2.45 -8.38 -1.05
N GLY A 130 -3.66 -8.03 -1.47
CA GLY A 130 -4.70 -8.98 -1.85
C GLY A 130 -5.20 -9.88 -0.72
N GLU A 131 -5.80 -10.99 -1.12
CA GLU A 131 -6.37 -11.98 -0.22
C GLU A 131 -5.30 -12.81 0.51
N GLU A 132 -4.06 -12.81 0.03
CA GLU A 132 -2.97 -13.57 0.64
C GLU A 132 -2.26 -12.80 1.77
N GLY A 133 -2.26 -11.45 1.69
CA GLY A 133 -1.47 -10.61 2.59
C GLY A 133 0.03 -10.72 2.34
N ALA A 134 0.85 -10.20 3.24
CA ALA A 134 2.31 -10.32 3.19
C ALA A 134 2.95 -10.04 4.54
N GLY A 135 3.75 -10.96 5.06
CA GLY A 135 4.46 -10.76 6.33
C GLY A 135 3.50 -10.43 7.49
N GLN A 136 3.58 -9.23 8.03
CA GLN A 136 2.70 -8.74 9.11
C GLN A 136 1.33 -8.27 8.61
N ILE A 137 1.12 -8.19 7.30
CA ILE A 137 -0.15 -7.76 6.70
C ILE A 137 -1.07 -8.95 6.55
N PRO A 138 -2.21 -8.98 7.25
CA PRO A 138 -3.15 -10.10 7.18
C PRO A 138 -3.79 -10.25 5.79
N PRO A 139 -4.28 -11.46 5.45
CA PRO A 139 -5.09 -11.69 4.27
C PRO A 139 -6.27 -10.74 4.17
N GLY A 140 -6.49 -10.13 3.00
CA GLY A 140 -7.64 -9.26 2.73
C GLY A 140 -7.63 -7.92 3.48
N ALA A 141 -6.52 -7.53 4.10
CA ALA A 141 -6.45 -6.32 4.90
C ALA A 141 -6.45 -5.04 4.05
N PRO A 142 -7.30 -4.06 4.36
CA PRO A 142 -7.17 -2.71 3.84
C PRO A 142 -6.02 -1.98 4.52
N LEU A 143 -5.33 -1.09 3.80
CA LEU A 143 -4.13 -0.44 4.29
C LEU A 143 -4.29 1.08 4.28
N ILE A 144 -3.58 1.74 5.17
CA ILE A 144 -3.45 3.19 5.21
C ILE A 144 -1.97 3.52 5.06
N PHE A 145 -1.64 4.35 4.07
CA PHE A 145 -0.29 4.86 3.89
C PHE A 145 -0.27 6.39 3.99
N ARG A 146 0.60 6.91 4.83
CA ARG A 146 1.05 8.29 4.74
C ARG A 146 2.29 8.30 3.86
N ILE A 147 2.31 9.11 2.81
CA ILE A 147 3.42 9.18 1.85
C ILE A 147 3.77 10.64 1.60
N GLU A 148 5.04 10.96 1.79
CA GLU A 148 5.65 12.21 1.36
C GLU A 148 6.56 11.92 0.17
N LEU A 149 6.24 12.49 -1.00
CA LEU A 149 7.09 12.41 -2.17
C LEU A 149 8.17 13.51 -2.09
N ILE A 150 9.40 13.10 -1.82
CA ILE A 150 10.53 14.01 -1.64
C ILE A 150 11.13 14.40 -2.99
N ASP A 151 11.34 13.41 -3.88
CA ASP A 151 12.00 13.63 -5.16
C ASP A 151 11.65 12.56 -6.19
N VAL A 152 11.81 12.90 -7.46
CA VAL A 152 11.66 12.01 -8.61
C VAL A 152 13.00 11.91 -9.33
N LEU A 153 13.66 10.78 -9.18
CA LEU A 153 14.95 10.52 -9.76
C LEU A 153 14.81 9.91 -11.16
N PRO A 154 15.77 10.14 -12.07
CA PRO A 154 15.75 9.51 -13.39
C PRO A 154 15.85 8.00 -13.27
N ALA A 155 15.14 7.28 -14.16
CA ALA A 155 15.23 5.83 -14.23
C ALA A 155 16.69 5.41 -14.51
N PRO A 156 17.20 4.35 -13.85
CA PRO A 156 18.52 3.83 -14.15
C PRO A 156 18.59 3.40 -15.63
N GLY A 157 19.55 3.93 -16.37
CA GLY A 157 19.80 3.48 -17.76
C GLY A 157 19.71 4.55 -18.86
N ARG A 158 19.42 5.81 -18.54
CA ARG A 158 19.61 6.92 -19.48
C ARG A 158 20.85 7.72 -19.10
N ILE A 159 22.03 7.15 -19.34
CA ILE A 159 23.23 7.98 -19.53
C ILE A 159 22.98 8.68 -20.88
N GLN A 160 22.66 9.96 -20.85
CA GLN A 160 22.75 10.77 -22.05
C GLN A 160 24.22 10.79 -22.42
N GLN A 161 24.57 10.08 -23.48
CA GLN A 161 25.80 10.32 -24.20
C GLN A 161 25.60 11.66 -24.91
N GLY A 162 26.21 12.71 -24.32
CA GLY A 162 26.42 14.00 -24.97
C GLY A 162 27.58 13.92 -25.94
#